data_7a43180871a9fba41612c9cad7b76fc8
#
_entry.id   7a43180871a9fba41612c9cad7b76fc8
#
_cell.length_a   1.000
_cell.length_b   1.000
_cell.length_c   1.000
_cell.angle_alpha   90.00
_cell.angle_beta   90.00
_cell.angle_gamma   90.00
#
_symmetry.space_group_name_H-M   'P 1'
#
loop_
_entity.id
_entity.type
_entity.pdbx_description
1 polymer ?
#
loop_
_entity_poly.entity_id
_entity_poly.type
_entity_poly.pdbx_seq_one_letter_code
_entity_poly.pdbx_strand_id
1 'polypeptide(L)'
;MKKIFILFTVLILSGCASLFEGPDCRYTEANLKKVSKSELAAVIGFADGSSEITSENKEILHQVAKKALNEKAKVVVYGHASHRTRTQNILQRIFINLKISNERAVKTAATLISYGVEATDINTLALFDSRPIRVEVDGAAEAANRRAEIYLYWLE
;
A
#
# COMPACT_ATOMS: atom_id res chain seq x y z
N MET A 1 -34.15 60.09 28.04
CA MET A 1 -33.78 59.31 26.81
C MET A 1 -32.88 58.16 27.25
N LYS A 2 -33.43 56.97 27.44
CA LYS A 2 -32.66 55.77 27.88
C LYS A 2 -32.20 55.00 26.65
N LYS A 3 -30.88 54.89 26.47
CA LYS A 3 -30.24 54.08 25.43
C LYS A 3 -30.22 52.62 25.88
N ILE A 4 -31.00 51.79 25.20
CA ILE A 4 -30.98 50.31 25.39
C ILE A 4 -29.79 49.76 24.59
N PHE A 5 -28.79 49.21 25.29
CA PHE A 5 -27.72 48.45 24.70
C PHE A 5 -28.19 46.99 24.54
N ILE A 6 -28.45 46.57 23.32
CA ILE A 6 -28.75 45.15 23.00
C ILE A 6 -27.37 44.45 22.87
N LEU A 7 -27.08 43.62 23.86
CA LEU A 7 -25.91 42.72 23.87
C LEU A 7 -26.22 41.53 22.99
N PHE A 8 -25.63 41.48 21.79
CA PHE A 8 -25.74 40.33 20.92
C PHE A 8 -24.73 39.29 21.42
N THR A 9 -25.23 38.30 22.16
CA THR A 9 -24.47 37.11 22.54
C THR A 9 -24.36 36.21 21.31
N VAL A 10 -23.22 36.21 20.66
CA VAL A 10 -22.87 35.23 19.62
C VAL A 10 -22.63 33.89 20.31
N LEU A 11 -23.60 32.99 20.22
CA LEU A 11 -23.40 31.60 20.62
C LEU A 11 -22.52 30.92 19.58
N ILE A 12 -21.24 30.77 19.90
CA ILE A 12 -20.34 29.95 19.10
C ILE A 12 -20.73 28.49 19.38
N LEU A 13 -21.50 27.90 18.47
CA LEU A 13 -21.68 26.46 18.40
C LEU A 13 -20.35 25.83 18.01
N SER A 14 -19.54 25.47 19.00
CA SER A 14 -18.46 24.50 18.80
C SER A 14 -19.08 23.13 18.55
N GLY A 15 -19.54 22.95 17.30
CA GLY A 15 -20.09 21.69 16.84
C GLY A 15 -18.98 20.64 16.78
N CYS A 16 -19.26 19.53 17.38
CA CYS A 16 -18.54 18.28 17.44
C CYS A 16 -17.79 17.93 16.15
N ALA A 17 -16.48 18.11 16.15
CA ALA A 17 -15.57 17.52 15.15
C ALA A 17 -15.06 16.14 15.57
N SER A 18 -15.70 15.45 16.52
CA SER A 18 -15.24 14.19 17.11
C SER A 18 -16.00 12.93 16.68
N LEU A 19 -16.74 12.94 15.57
CA LEU A 19 -17.55 11.79 15.13
C LEU A 19 -16.98 11.03 13.92
N PHE A 20 -15.75 11.32 13.51
CA PHE A 20 -15.03 10.54 12.49
C PHE A 20 -13.62 10.22 12.96
N GLU A 21 -13.49 9.55 14.10
CA GLU A 21 -12.32 8.73 14.36
C GLU A 21 -12.52 7.42 13.60
N GLY A 22 -12.24 7.46 12.30
CA GLY A 22 -12.01 6.25 11.50
C GLY A 22 -10.79 5.50 12.05
N PRO A 23 -10.62 4.20 11.74
CA PRO A 23 -9.45 3.46 12.18
C PRO A 23 -8.21 4.22 11.76
N ASP A 24 -7.36 4.45 12.74
CA ASP A 24 -6.19 5.30 12.73
C ASP A 24 -5.25 4.97 11.56
N CYS A 25 -5.45 5.61 10.42
CA CYS A 25 -4.48 5.61 9.32
C CYS A 25 -3.27 6.48 9.68
N ARG A 26 -2.77 6.33 10.91
CA ARG A 26 -1.60 7.04 11.40
C ARG A 26 -0.31 6.49 10.80
N TYR A 27 -0.16 6.59 9.48
CA TYR A 27 1.14 6.84 8.91
C TYR A 27 1.40 8.36 8.97
N THR A 28 1.55 8.86 10.18
CA THR A 28 1.98 10.25 10.36
C THR A 28 3.46 10.36 9.97
N GLU A 29 3.87 11.51 9.42
CA GLU A 29 5.30 11.84 9.21
C GLU A 29 6.17 11.52 10.44
N ALA A 30 5.59 11.55 11.65
CA ALA A 30 6.24 11.18 12.89
C ALA A 30 6.68 9.70 12.92
N ASN A 31 5.95 8.77 12.27
CA ASN A 31 6.35 7.37 12.21
C ASN A 31 7.39 7.12 11.10
N LEU A 32 7.37 7.90 10.00
CA LEU A 32 8.41 7.84 8.97
C LEU A 32 9.77 8.35 9.48
N LYS A 33 9.80 9.25 10.46
CA LYS A 33 11.04 9.75 11.09
C LYS A 33 11.76 8.71 11.95
N LYS A 34 11.13 7.57 12.23
CA LYS A 34 11.70 6.47 13.02
C LYS A 34 12.25 5.34 12.19
N VAL A 35 12.21 5.43 10.86
CA VAL A 35 12.81 4.40 10.00
C VAL A 35 14.31 4.62 9.95
N SER A 36 15.07 3.69 10.54
CA SER A 36 16.53 3.75 10.55
C SER A 36 17.16 3.19 9.27
N LYS A 37 16.52 2.19 8.68
CA LYS A 37 16.98 1.51 7.46
C LYS A 37 15.77 1.01 6.68
N SER A 38 15.87 1.00 5.36
CA SER A 38 14.95 0.30 4.46
C SER A 38 15.71 -0.37 3.33
N GLU A 39 15.23 -1.54 2.88
CA GLU A 39 15.82 -2.23 1.72
C GLU A 39 14.74 -2.93 0.90
N LEU A 40 14.92 -2.99 -0.42
CA LEU A 40 14.13 -3.82 -1.30
C LEU A 40 14.58 -5.29 -1.14
N ALA A 41 13.78 -6.08 -0.44
CA ALA A 41 14.10 -7.48 -0.14
C ALA A 41 13.79 -8.42 -1.31
N ALA A 42 12.70 -8.17 -2.04
CA ALA A 42 12.34 -8.97 -3.21
C ALA A 42 11.39 -8.23 -4.16
N VAL A 43 11.38 -8.69 -5.40
CA VAL A 43 10.36 -8.34 -6.40
C VAL A 43 9.80 -9.66 -6.95
N ILE A 44 8.49 -9.82 -6.94
CA ILE A 44 7.82 -10.98 -7.53
C ILE A 44 6.91 -10.55 -8.67
N GLY A 45 6.94 -11.30 -9.76
CA GLY A 45 6.15 -11.06 -10.96
C GLY A 45 4.82 -11.82 -10.97
N PHE A 46 3.87 -11.33 -11.77
CA PHE A 46 2.55 -11.95 -11.96
C PHE A 46 2.22 -12.11 -13.43
N ALA A 47 1.47 -13.17 -13.74
CA ALA A 47 0.90 -13.36 -15.06
C ALA A 47 -0.12 -12.26 -15.40
N ASP A 48 -0.47 -12.13 -16.68
CA ASP A 48 -1.44 -11.13 -17.12
C ASP A 48 -2.81 -11.37 -16.47
N GLY A 49 -3.40 -10.29 -15.94
CA GLY A 49 -4.68 -10.33 -15.22
C GLY A 49 -4.69 -11.18 -13.95
N SER A 50 -3.53 -11.66 -13.47
CA SER A 50 -3.43 -12.56 -12.32
C SER A 50 -2.79 -11.87 -11.10
N SER A 51 -3.21 -12.33 -9.93
CA SER A 51 -2.60 -12.08 -8.61
C SER A 51 -2.17 -13.38 -7.91
N GLU A 52 -2.10 -14.50 -8.64
CA GLU A 52 -1.72 -15.79 -8.09
C GLU A 52 -0.23 -15.87 -7.77
N ILE A 53 0.10 -16.41 -6.59
CA ILE A 53 1.47 -16.62 -6.12
C ILE A 53 1.95 -17.98 -6.64
N THR A 54 2.95 -17.96 -7.53
CA THR A 54 3.55 -19.20 -8.08
C THR A 54 4.40 -19.92 -7.02
N SER A 55 4.76 -21.17 -7.28
CA SER A 55 5.65 -21.94 -6.39
C SER A 55 7.02 -21.28 -6.24
N GLU A 56 7.56 -20.71 -7.32
CA GLU A 56 8.81 -19.96 -7.31
C GLU A 56 8.68 -18.70 -6.42
N ASN A 57 7.60 -17.93 -6.57
CA ASN A 57 7.34 -16.77 -5.73
C ASN A 57 7.16 -17.15 -4.26
N LYS A 58 6.56 -18.31 -3.95
CA LYS A 58 6.45 -18.81 -2.57
C LYS A 58 7.81 -19.04 -1.93
N GLU A 59 8.76 -19.62 -2.67
CA GLU A 59 10.12 -19.82 -2.16
C GLU A 59 10.81 -18.48 -1.87
N ILE A 60 10.71 -17.52 -2.79
CA ILE A 60 11.24 -16.16 -2.57
C ILE A 60 10.62 -15.53 -1.32
N LEU A 61 9.30 -15.60 -1.17
CA LEU A 61 8.59 -15.03 -0.02
C LEU A 61 8.92 -15.75 1.29
N HIS A 62 9.20 -17.06 1.26
CA HIS A 62 9.67 -17.79 2.43
C HIS A 62 11.03 -17.26 2.92
N GLN A 63 11.97 -16.99 2.01
CA GLN A 63 13.26 -16.40 2.36
C GLN A 63 13.11 -14.96 2.91
N VAL A 64 12.23 -14.15 2.32
CA VAL A 64 11.92 -12.81 2.81
C VAL A 64 11.32 -12.86 4.22
N ALA A 65 10.34 -13.76 4.46
CA ALA A 65 9.73 -13.94 5.77
C ALA A 65 10.78 -14.34 6.83
N LYS A 66 11.64 -15.32 6.51
CA LYS A 66 12.74 -15.74 7.39
C LYS A 66 13.67 -14.58 7.74
N LYS A 67 14.03 -13.74 6.76
CA LYS A 67 14.86 -12.55 7.00
C LYS A 67 14.13 -11.54 7.88
N ALA A 68 12.87 -11.21 7.58
CA ALA A 68 12.08 -10.28 8.36
C ALA A 68 11.98 -10.70 9.84
N LEU A 69 11.72 -11.99 10.10
CA LEU A 69 11.63 -12.54 11.44
C LEU A 69 12.97 -12.50 12.20
N ASN A 70 14.05 -12.93 11.54
CA ASN A 70 15.38 -12.96 12.16
C ASN A 70 15.89 -11.56 12.52
N GLU A 71 15.62 -10.58 11.68
CA GLU A 71 16.09 -9.20 11.83
C GLU A 71 15.07 -8.28 12.52
N LYS A 72 13.89 -8.82 12.90
CA LYS A 72 12.76 -8.06 13.48
C LYS A 72 12.36 -6.86 12.62
N ALA A 73 12.41 -7.03 11.31
CA ALA A 73 12.04 -6.00 10.35
C ALA A 73 10.52 -5.95 10.17
N LYS A 74 10.01 -4.74 9.96
CA LYS A 74 8.66 -4.52 9.45
C LYS A 74 8.66 -4.66 7.92
N VAL A 75 7.51 -4.95 7.35
CA VAL A 75 7.35 -5.21 5.91
C VAL A 75 6.38 -4.22 5.29
N VAL A 76 6.71 -3.72 4.11
CA VAL A 76 5.74 -3.05 3.25
C VAL A 76 5.73 -3.72 1.88
N VAL A 77 4.53 -4.00 1.39
CA VAL A 77 4.31 -4.63 0.08
C VAL A 77 3.62 -3.63 -0.84
N TYR A 78 4.29 -3.27 -1.92
CA TYR A 78 3.72 -2.44 -2.99
C TYR A 78 3.24 -3.33 -4.13
N GLY A 79 1.93 -3.28 -4.43
CA GLY A 79 1.37 -3.95 -5.59
C GLY A 79 1.32 -3.00 -6.79
N HIS A 80 1.72 -3.51 -7.95
CA HIS A 80 1.74 -2.77 -9.21
C HIS A 80 0.95 -3.47 -10.30
N ALA A 81 0.44 -2.68 -11.24
CA ALA A 81 -0.19 -3.15 -12.46
C ALA A 81 0.57 -2.62 -13.68
N SER A 82 0.37 -3.29 -14.82
CA SER A 82 0.73 -2.76 -16.13
C SER A 82 -0.26 -1.65 -16.51
N HIS A 83 0.22 -0.62 -17.21
CA HIS A 83 -0.63 0.44 -17.75
C HIS A 83 -1.61 -0.10 -18.79
N ARG A 84 -1.20 -1.11 -19.55
CA ARG A 84 -1.97 -1.69 -20.64
C ARG A 84 -3.13 -2.52 -20.10
N THR A 85 -4.34 -2.03 -20.30
CA THR A 85 -5.61 -2.73 -20.03
C THR A 85 -6.46 -2.77 -21.29
N ARG A 86 -7.40 -3.73 -21.34
CA ARG A 86 -8.28 -3.92 -22.51
C ARG A 86 -9.38 -2.86 -22.65
N THR A 87 -9.32 -1.73 -21.94
CA THR A 87 -10.33 -0.69 -21.98
C THR A 87 -9.75 0.64 -22.43
N GLN A 88 -10.53 1.39 -23.23
CA GLN A 88 -10.24 2.77 -23.63
C GLN A 88 -10.71 3.79 -22.58
N ASN A 89 -11.56 3.38 -21.63
CA ASN A 89 -12.09 4.26 -20.59
C ASN A 89 -11.05 4.45 -19.48
N ILE A 90 -10.59 5.68 -19.29
CA ILE A 90 -9.55 6.02 -18.31
C ILE A 90 -9.97 5.65 -16.87
N LEU A 91 -11.20 5.96 -16.46
CA LEU A 91 -11.67 5.66 -15.10
C LEU A 91 -11.77 4.16 -14.87
N GLN A 92 -12.27 3.41 -15.86
CA GLN A 92 -12.34 1.96 -15.80
C GLN A 92 -10.94 1.34 -15.71
N ARG A 93 -9.97 1.85 -16.48
CA ARG A 93 -8.57 1.40 -16.41
C ARG A 93 -7.98 1.62 -15.03
N ILE A 94 -8.12 2.82 -14.47
CA ILE A 94 -7.63 3.14 -13.12
C ILE A 94 -8.23 2.17 -12.10
N PHE A 95 -9.54 1.93 -12.17
CA PHE A 95 -10.21 1.01 -11.25
C PHE A 95 -9.71 -0.44 -11.38
N ILE A 96 -9.56 -0.95 -12.61
CA ILE A 96 -9.03 -2.30 -12.86
C ILE A 96 -7.60 -2.41 -12.33
N ASN A 97 -6.74 -1.44 -12.61
CA ASN A 97 -5.34 -1.46 -12.18
C ASN A 97 -5.20 -1.31 -10.67
N LEU A 98 -6.03 -0.49 -10.03
CA LEU A 98 -6.09 -0.38 -8.58
C LEU A 98 -6.51 -1.72 -7.94
N LYS A 99 -7.57 -2.35 -8.46
CA LYS A 99 -8.06 -3.64 -7.97
C LYS A 99 -6.97 -4.71 -8.05
N ILE A 100 -6.37 -4.93 -9.23
CA ILE A 100 -5.38 -5.99 -9.41
C ILE A 100 -4.09 -5.73 -8.62
N SER A 101 -3.65 -4.48 -8.51
CA SER A 101 -2.48 -4.13 -7.71
C SER A 101 -2.73 -4.36 -6.22
N ASN A 102 -3.93 -4.05 -5.72
CA ASN A 102 -4.33 -4.37 -4.35
C ASN A 102 -4.35 -5.88 -4.09
N GLU A 103 -4.95 -6.66 -4.98
CA GLU A 103 -4.97 -8.12 -4.86
C GLU A 103 -3.56 -8.73 -4.81
N ARG A 104 -2.63 -8.23 -5.64
CA ARG A 104 -1.22 -8.65 -5.63
C ARG A 104 -0.55 -8.34 -4.29
N ALA A 105 -0.72 -7.13 -3.78
CA ALA A 105 -0.16 -6.75 -2.49
C ALA A 105 -0.74 -7.59 -1.34
N VAL A 106 -2.06 -7.76 -1.29
CA VAL A 106 -2.75 -8.52 -0.23
C VAL A 106 -2.38 -10.00 -0.27
N LYS A 107 -2.36 -10.65 -1.44
CA LYS A 107 -1.96 -12.07 -1.55
C LYS A 107 -0.49 -12.29 -1.19
N THR A 108 0.38 -11.35 -1.55
CA THR A 108 1.79 -11.38 -1.14
C THR A 108 1.90 -11.28 0.39
N ALA A 109 1.21 -10.34 1.01
CA ALA A 109 1.17 -10.18 2.46
C ALA A 109 0.59 -11.42 3.16
N ALA A 110 -0.53 -11.97 2.66
CA ALA A 110 -1.13 -13.19 3.19
C ALA A 110 -0.15 -14.38 3.16
N THR A 111 0.67 -14.48 2.09
CA THR A 111 1.70 -15.51 1.99
C THR A 111 2.80 -15.30 3.03
N LEU A 112 3.26 -14.07 3.25
CA LEU A 112 4.24 -13.75 4.30
C LEU A 112 3.70 -14.06 5.70
N ILE A 113 2.42 -13.77 5.97
CA ILE A 113 1.73 -14.13 7.22
C ILE A 113 1.72 -15.65 7.40
N SER A 114 1.43 -16.42 6.34
CA SER A 114 1.45 -17.89 6.42
C SER A 114 2.85 -18.47 6.75
N TYR A 115 3.91 -17.70 6.53
CA TYR A 115 5.29 -18.01 6.92
C TYR A 115 5.70 -17.42 8.28
N GLY A 116 4.74 -16.89 9.05
CA GLY A 116 4.93 -16.48 10.44
C GLY A 116 5.19 -15.00 10.67
N VAL A 117 5.17 -14.16 9.63
CA VAL A 117 5.27 -12.71 9.84
C VAL A 117 3.97 -12.21 10.44
N GLU A 118 4.05 -11.44 11.54
CA GLU A 118 2.87 -10.90 12.19
C GLU A 118 2.11 -9.91 11.28
N ALA A 119 0.78 -10.02 11.23
CA ALA A 119 -0.04 -9.15 10.39
C ALA A 119 0.13 -7.66 10.72
N THR A 120 0.38 -7.34 12.00
CA THR A 120 0.65 -5.99 12.50
C THR A 120 1.99 -5.42 12.03
N ASP A 121 2.87 -6.27 11.50
CA ASP A 121 4.19 -5.90 11.00
C ASP A 121 4.22 -5.73 9.48
N ILE A 122 3.07 -5.97 8.81
CA ILE A 122 2.95 -5.87 7.36
C ILE A 122 2.00 -4.76 6.97
N ASN A 123 2.43 -3.92 6.03
CA ASN A 123 1.61 -2.93 5.36
C ASN A 123 1.51 -3.23 3.88
N THR A 124 0.37 -2.93 3.27
CA THR A 124 0.14 -3.12 1.83
C THR A 124 -0.30 -1.82 1.19
N LEU A 125 0.25 -1.51 0.01
CA LEU A 125 -0.16 -0.36 -0.79
C LEU A 125 -0.37 -0.79 -2.24
N ALA A 126 -1.51 -0.38 -2.80
CA ALA A 126 -1.83 -0.54 -4.21
C ALA A 126 -1.36 0.70 -4.98
N LEU A 127 -0.37 0.54 -5.83
CA LEU A 127 0.21 1.64 -6.61
C LEU A 127 -0.25 1.65 -8.07
N PHE A 128 -1.26 0.82 -8.39
CA PHE A 128 -1.80 0.65 -9.75
C PHE A 128 -0.69 0.74 -10.82
N ASP A 129 -0.81 1.56 -11.86
CA ASP A 129 0.18 1.78 -12.93
C ASP A 129 0.98 3.09 -12.77
N SER A 130 1.02 3.68 -11.55
CA SER A 130 1.65 4.98 -11.30
C SER A 130 3.18 4.96 -11.26
N ARG A 131 3.79 3.79 -11.04
CA ARG A 131 5.25 3.63 -10.91
C ARG A 131 5.77 2.49 -11.80
N PRO A 132 5.76 2.65 -13.13
CA PRO A 132 6.33 1.66 -14.03
C PRO A 132 7.86 1.62 -13.87
N ILE A 133 8.44 0.41 -13.86
CA ILE A 133 9.90 0.23 -13.95
C ILE A 133 10.38 0.18 -15.40
N ARG A 134 9.45 -0.05 -16.34
CA ARG A 134 9.72 0.00 -17.78
C ARG A 134 8.59 0.72 -18.50
N VAL A 135 8.95 1.52 -19.49
CA VAL A 135 7.98 2.06 -20.44
C VAL A 135 7.43 0.89 -21.26
N GLU A 136 6.11 0.77 -21.32
CA GLU A 136 5.43 -0.39 -21.94
C GLU A 136 5.39 -0.24 -23.47
N VAL A 137 6.47 -0.65 -24.11
CA VAL A 137 6.59 -0.73 -25.57
C VAL A 137 6.35 -2.15 -26.08
N ASP A 138 6.45 -3.16 -25.21
CA ASP A 138 6.29 -4.59 -25.53
C ASP A 138 5.76 -5.40 -24.34
N GLY A 139 5.46 -6.67 -24.60
CA GLY A 139 4.96 -7.58 -23.56
C GLY A 139 5.95 -7.87 -22.43
N ALA A 140 7.25 -7.74 -22.67
CA ALA A 140 8.27 -7.92 -21.62
C ALA A 140 8.25 -6.75 -20.64
N ALA A 141 8.07 -5.53 -21.13
CA ALA A 141 7.92 -4.35 -20.29
C ALA A 141 6.61 -4.41 -19.48
N GLU A 142 5.49 -4.84 -20.09
CA GLU A 142 4.24 -5.09 -19.40
C GLU A 142 4.41 -6.14 -18.28
N ALA A 143 5.11 -7.25 -18.58
CA ALA A 143 5.38 -8.30 -17.60
C ALA A 143 6.21 -7.78 -16.42
N ALA A 144 7.21 -6.96 -16.66
CA ALA A 144 8.03 -6.34 -15.61
C ALA A 144 7.20 -5.41 -14.69
N ASN A 145 6.19 -4.74 -15.24
CA ASN A 145 5.34 -3.84 -14.47
C ASN A 145 4.27 -4.60 -13.64
N ARG A 146 3.92 -5.83 -14.01
CA ARG A 146 3.01 -6.70 -13.24
C ARG A 146 3.74 -7.38 -12.09
N ARG A 147 3.95 -6.65 -10.99
CA ARG A 147 4.80 -7.10 -9.90
C ARG A 147 4.26 -6.71 -8.52
N ALA A 148 4.84 -7.31 -7.48
CA ALA A 148 4.86 -6.77 -6.14
C ALA A 148 6.31 -6.55 -5.69
N GLU A 149 6.56 -5.42 -5.07
CA GLU A 149 7.82 -5.09 -4.43
C GLU A 149 7.68 -5.26 -2.92
N ILE A 150 8.60 -5.96 -2.29
CA ILE A 150 8.60 -6.23 -0.86
C ILE A 150 9.80 -5.52 -0.25
N TYR A 151 9.54 -4.53 0.59
CA TYR A 151 10.57 -3.81 1.34
C TYR A 151 10.55 -4.23 2.80
N LEU A 152 11.75 -4.42 3.34
CA LEU A 152 11.97 -4.50 4.78
C LEU A 152 12.41 -3.15 5.30
N TYR A 153 11.95 -2.79 6.49
CA TYR A 153 12.36 -1.57 7.16
C TYR A 153 12.48 -1.79 8.67
N TRP A 154 13.41 -1.06 9.28
CA TRP A 154 13.70 -1.13 10.70
C TRP A 154 13.35 0.20 11.33
N LEU A 155 12.76 0.14 12.50
CA LEU A 155 12.42 1.28 13.32
C LEU A 155 13.51 1.46 14.38
N GLU A 156 13.82 2.73 14.71
CA GLU A 156 14.65 3.07 15.87
C GLU A 156 13.89 2.91 17.17
#